data_b7eb7e9e33ad8cb180c9f7e62f825219
#
_entry.id   b7eb7e9e33ad8cb180c9f7e62f825219
#
_cell.length_a   1.000
_cell.length_b   1.000
_cell.length_c   1.000
_cell.angle_alpha   90.00
_cell.angle_beta   90.00
_cell.angle_gamma   90.00
#
_symmetry.space_group_name_H-M   'P 1'
#
loop_
_entity.id
_entity.type
_entity.pdbx_description
1 polymer ?
#
loop_
_entity_poly.entity_id
_entity_poly.type
_entity_poly.pdbx_seq_one_letter_code
_entity_poly.pdbx_strand_id
1 'polypeptide(L)'
;MPTAVIMEENFDKLLEQCEAQELEAPGGIATPQVYAQLLALYLLHNDMNNARYLWKRTPQAIKSANPELTAIWAVGQRIWQRDFPGIYTAIAAYQWSENILPVMEALRGNNKNQDKSDFSHLIVKTQEFLILIEYVGKYWY
;
A
#
# COMPACT_ATOMS: atom_id res chain seq x y z
N MET A 1 -14.33 -18.70 6.83
CA MET A 1 -13.24 -19.10 7.73
C MET A 1 -13.06 -18.06 8.82
N PRO A 2 -13.18 -18.47 10.09
CA PRO A 2 -13.05 -17.52 11.20
C PRO A 2 -11.71 -16.79 11.21
N THR A 3 -10.65 -17.44 10.77
CA THR A 3 -9.30 -16.87 10.77
C THR A 3 -9.16 -15.65 9.83
N ALA A 4 -9.77 -15.69 8.66
CA ALA A 4 -9.71 -14.58 7.71
C ALA A 4 -10.46 -13.35 8.23
N VAL A 5 -11.62 -13.54 8.85
CA VAL A 5 -12.41 -12.46 9.44
C VAL A 5 -11.67 -11.82 10.62
N ILE A 6 -11.04 -12.64 11.45
CA ILE A 6 -10.26 -12.15 12.60
C ILE A 6 -9.05 -11.33 12.13
N MET A 7 -8.39 -11.75 11.05
CA MET A 7 -7.26 -11.02 10.49
C MET A 7 -7.68 -9.67 9.91
N GLU A 8 -8.82 -9.61 9.24
CA GLU A 8 -9.36 -8.35 8.71
C GLU A 8 -9.68 -7.37 9.83
N GLU A 9 -10.33 -7.85 10.89
CA GLU A 9 -10.62 -7.01 12.06
C GLU A 9 -9.35 -6.49 12.72
N ASN A 10 -8.31 -7.34 12.81
CA ASN A 10 -7.03 -6.94 13.39
C ASN A 10 -6.34 -5.87 12.54
N PHE A 11 -6.42 -5.98 11.22
CA PHE A 11 -5.84 -4.97 10.33
C PHE A 11 -6.60 -3.65 10.40
N ASP A 12 -7.91 -3.67 10.52
CA ASP A 12 -8.72 -2.47 10.71
C ASP A 12 -8.35 -1.76 12.01
N LYS A 13 -8.23 -2.50 13.10
CA LYS A 13 -7.82 -1.95 14.39
C LYS A 13 -6.41 -1.39 14.34
N LEU A 14 -5.50 -2.10 13.68
CA LEU A 14 -4.12 -1.66 13.53
C LEU A 14 -4.07 -0.36 12.72
N LEU A 15 -4.87 -0.24 11.68
CA LEU A 15 -4.97 0.98 10.89
C LEU A 15 -5.42 2.16 11.75
N GLU A 16 -6.47 1.99 12.56
CA GLU A 16 -6.96 3.01 13.48
C GLU A 16 -5.88 3.42 14.48
N GLN A 17 -5.16 2.46 15.03
CA GLN A 17 -4.08 2.73 15.98
C GLN A 17 -2.95 3.53 15.32
N CYS A 18 -2.57 3.17 14.11
CA CYS A 18 -1.51 3.88 13.39
C CYS A 18 -1.93 5.30 13.04
N GLU A 19 -3.18 5.50 12.64
CA GLU A 19 -3.72 6.83 12.37
C GLU A 19 -3.71 7.70 13.64
N ALA A 20 -4.12 7.14 14.76
CA ALA A 20 -4.08 7.84 16.04
C ALA A 20 -2.65 8.20 16.44
N GLN A 21 -1.72 7.28 16.28
CA GLN A 21 -0.30 7.52 16.59
C GLN A 21 0.29 8.63 15.73
N GLU A 22 -0.09 8.70 14.47
CA GLU A 22 0.39 9.78 13.60
C GLU A 22 -0.16 11.13 14.05
N LEU A 23 -1.45 11.19 14.38
CA LEU A 23 -2.09 12.43 14.84
C LEU A 23 -1.52 12.93 16.17
N GLU A 24 -1.15 12.02 17.06
CA GLU A 24 -0.63 12.34 18.38
C GLU A 24 0.89 12.53 18.40
N ALA A 25 1.56 12.31 17.27
CA ALA A 25 3.02 12.38 17.20
C ALA A 25 3.53 13.77 17.51
N PRO A 26 4.61 13.88 18.31
CA PRO A 26 5.22 15.18 18.61
C PRO A 26 5.71 15.89 17.34
N GLY A 27 5.33 17.15 17.17
CA GLY A 27 5.69 17.93 16.00
C GLY A 27 5.00 17.48 14.71
N GLY A 28 4.01 16.59 14.81
CA GLY A 28 3.31 16.08 13.64
C GLY A 28 4.08 15.03 12.84
N ILE A 29 5.22 14.58 13.34
CA ILE A 29 6.08 13.61 12.67
C ILE A 29 6.11 12.33 13.49
N ALA A 30 5.54 11.24 12.93
CA ALA A 30 5.53 9.94 13.55
C ALA A 30 6.85 9.20 13.31
N THR A 31 7.01 8.04 13.97
CA THR A 31 8.17 7.19 13.72
C THR A 31 8.12 6.57 12.33
N PRO A 32 9.27 6.20 11.75
CA PRO A 32 9.28 5.53 10.44
C PRO A 32 8.44 4.25 10.42
N GLN A 33 8.40 3.53 11.53
CA GLN A 33 7.62 2.31 11.66
C GLN A 33 6.11 2.58 11.51
N VAL A 34 5.62 3.66 12.11
CA VAL A 34 4.21 4.05 11.98
C VAL A 34 3.88 4.38 10.52
N TYR A 35 4.73 5.15 9.86
CA TYR A 35 4.54 5.48 8.45
C TYR A 35 4.51 4.22 7.57
N ALA A 36 5.42 3.28 7.83
CA ALA A 36 5.49 2.03 7.07
C ALA A 36 4.22 1.19 7.23
N GLN A 37 3.80 0.99 8.48
CA GLN A 37 2.58 0.24 8.76
C GLN A 37 1.35 0.91 8.18
N LEU A 38 1.24 2.23 8.33
CA LEU A 38 0.10 2.99 7.85
C LEU A 38 0.01 2.94 6.33
N LEU A 39 1.13 3.12 5.64
CA LEU A 39 1.17 3.04 4.18
C LEU A 39 0.77 1.65 3.68
N ALA A 40 1.34 0.61 4.27
CA ALA A 40 1.02 -0.76 3.89
C ALA A 40 -0.46 -1.10 4.12
N LEU A 41 -1.02 -0.63 5.24
CA LEU A 41 -2.43 -0.87 5.57
C LEU A 41 -3.38 -0.12 4.62
N TYR A 42 -3.03 1.10 4.21
CA TYR A 42 -3.81 1.80 3.19
C TYR A 42 -3.82 1.03 1.88
N LEU A 43 -2.68 0.48 1.48
CA LEU A 43 -2.61 -0.35 0.28
C LEU A 43 -3.48 -1.60 0.40
N LEU A 44 -3.46 -2.24 1.57
CA LEU A 44 -4.26 -3.45 1.83
C LEU A 44 -5.75 -3.15 1.73
N HIS A 45 -6.18 -1.99 2.22
CA HIS A 45 -7.59 -1.56 2.15
C HIS A 45 -7.95 -0.95 0.79
N ASN A 46 -7.01 -0.93 -0.14
CA ASN A 46 -7.18 -0.34 -1.47
C ASN A 46 -7.51 1.16 -1.39
N ASP A 47 -7.04 1.83 -0.36
CA ASP A 47 -7.24 3.25 -0.15
C ASP A 47 -6.05 4.04 -0.72
N MET A 48 -6.00 4.12 -2.03
CA MET A 48 -4.88 4.73 -2.73
C MET A 48 -4.80 6.24 -2.51
N ASN A 49 -5.93 6.89 -2.27
CA ASN A 49 -5.94 8.33 -1.98
C ASN A 49 -5.20 8.64 -0.69
N ASN A 50 -5.52 7.94 0.39
CA ASN A 50 -4.83 8.13 1.66
C ASN A 50 -3.38 7.68 1.60
N ALA A 51 -3.09 6.60 0.87
CA ALA A 51 -1.71 6.15 0.66
C ALA A 51 -0.88 7.24 -0.02
N ARG A 52 -1.41 7.86 -1.06
CA ARG A 52 -0.77 8.95 -1.79
C ARG A 52 -0.53 10.17 -0.90
N TYR A 53 -1.54 10.57 -0.15
CA TYR A 53 -1.39 11.71 0.78
C TYR A 53 -0.37 11.42 1.87
N LEU A 54 -0.39 10.22 2.41
CA LEU A 54 0.59 9.80 3.41
C LEU A 54 2.01 9.85 2.84
N TRP A 55 2.22 9.33 1.65
CA TRP A 55 3.52 9.35 0.99
C TRP A 55 4.02 10.78 0.81
N LYS A 56 3.14 11.69 0.37
CA LYS A 56 3.50 13.08 0.14
C LYS A 56 3.85 13.80 1.44
N ARG A 57 3.14 13.53 2.54
CA ARG A 57 3.40 14.20 3.81
C ARG A 57 4.52 13.59 4.62
N THR A 58 5.00 12.40 4.25
CA THR A 58 6.13 11.78 4.93
C THR A 58 7.40 12.59 4.64
N PRO A 59 8.16 12.99 5.69
CA PRO A 59 9.38 13.78 5.47
C PRO A 59 10.39 13.06 4.60
N GLN A 60 11.07 13.81 3.75
CA GLN A 60 12.05 13.25 2.81
C GLN A 60 13.20 12.55 3.54
N ALA A 61 13.60 13.08 4.70
CA ALA A 61 14.66 12.47 5.52
C ALA A 61 14.26 11.05 5.97
N ILE A 62 12.98 10.86 6.31
CA ILE A 62 12.47 9.56 6.71
C ILE A 62 12.42 8.61 5.52
N LYS A 63 11.97 9.08 4.37
CA LYS A 63 11.96 8.26 3.14
C LYS A 63 13.36 7.80 2.77
N SER A 64 14.34 8.69 2.83
CA SER A 64 15.72 8.39 2.46
C SER A 64 16.40 7.41 3.42
N ALA A 65 16.07 7.50 4.71
CA ALA A 65 16.67 6.68 5.74
C ALA A 65 16.03 5.30 5.87
N ASN A 66 14.85 5.08 5.26
CA ASN A 66 14.07 3.85 5.44
C ASN A 66 13.71 3.22 4.09
N PRO A 67 14.57 2.32 3.56
CA PRO A 67 14.32 1.68 2.28
C PRO A 67 13.01 0.90 2.21
N GLU A 68 12.54 0.40 3.36
CA GLU A 68 11.27 -0.32 3.42
C GLU A 68 10.09 0.55 3.01
N LEU A 69 10.08 1.83 3.39
CA LEU A 69 9.05 2.78 2.97
C LEU A 69 9.01 2.91 1.45
N THR A 70 10.16 3.05 0.82
CA THR A 70 10.27 3.14 -0.63
C THR A 70 9.79 1.84 -1.29
N ALA A 71 10.12 0.70 -0.71
CA ALA A 71 9.67 -0.61 -1.20
C ALA A 71 8.16 -0.76 -1.11
N ILE A 72 7.54 -0.32 -0.01
CA ILE A 72 6.09 -0.33 0.14
C ILE A 72 5.43 0.57 -0.91
N TRP A 73 5.99 1.76 -1.12
CA TRP A 73 5.47 2.68 -2.13
C TRP A 73 5.60 2.12 -3.55
N ALA A 74 6.68 1.39 -3.84
CA ALA A 74 6.84 0.72 -5.12
C ALA A 74 5.74 -0.32 -5.36
N VAL A 75 5.35 -1.07 -4.33
CA VAL A 75 4.18 -1.96 -4.41
C VAL A 75 2.91 -1.17 -4.70
N GLY A 76 2.74 -0.03 -4.02
CA GLY A 76 1.59 0.84 -4.24
C GLY A 76 1.48 1.35 -5.67
N GLN A 77 2.62 1.70 -6.27
CA GLN A 77 2.66 2.14 -7.67
C GLN A 77 2.21 1.03 -8.62
N ARG A 78 2.61 -0.21 -8.35
CA ARG A 78 2.17 -1.36 -9.15
C ARG A 78 0.67 -1.62 -8.99
N ILE A 79 0.14 -1.46 -7.78
CA ILE A 79 -1.30 -1.57 -7.54
C ILE A 79 -2.06 -0.51 -8.33
N TRP A 80 -1.59 0.73 -8.30
CA TRP A 80 -2.19 1.83 -9.05
C TRP A 80 -2.21 1.54 -10.55
N GLN A 81 -1.13 0.99 -11.08
CA GLN A 81 -1.00 0.64 -12.49
C GLN A 81 -1.75 -0.64 -12.85
N ARG A 82 -2.28 -1.37 -11.88
CA ARG A 82 -2.91 -2.68 -12.04
C ARG A 82 -1.97 -3.70 -12.69
N ASP A 83 -0.70 -3.57 -12.40
CA ASP A 83 0.33 -4.49 -12.85
C ASP A 83 0.43 -5.66 -11.86
N PHE A 84 -0.47 -6.63 -11.98
CA PHE A 84 -0.54 -7.74 -11.04
C PHE A 84 0.74 -8.56 -10.96
N PRO A 85 1.37 -8.94 -12.09
CA PRO A 85 2.68 -9.60 -12.00
C PRO A 85 3.74 -8.75 -11.30
N GLY A 86 3.73 -7.43 -11.55
CA GLY A 86 4.63 -6.49 -10.90
C GLY A 86 4.41 -6.37 -9.42
N ILE A 87 3.15 -6.46 -8.96
CA ILE A 87 2.82 -6.47 -7.52
C ILE A 87 3.49 -7.66 -6.84
N TYR A 88 3.34 -8.86 -7.40
CA TYR A 88 3.93 -10.07 -6.83
C TYR A 88 5.45 -10.00 -6.83
N THR A 89 6.03 -9.50 -7.90
CA THR A 89 7.48 -9.32 -8.03
C THR A 89 8.00 -8.33 -6.99
N ALA A 90 7.32 -7.20 -6.82
CA ALA A 90 7.71 -6.17 -5.87
C ALA A 90 7.62 -6.68 -4.43
N ILE A 91 6.58 -7.45 -4.10
CA ILE A 91 6.43 -8.03 -2.77
C ILE A 91 7.53 -9.06 -2.51
N ALA A 92 7.85 -9.90 -3.51
CA ALA A 92 8.86 -10.94 -3.36
C ALA A 92 10.29 -10.39 -3.34
N ALA A 93 10.51 -9.20 -3.89
CA ALA A 93 11.86 -8.63 -4.05
C ALA A 93 12.44 -8.04 -2.77
N TYR A 94 11.64 -7.88 -1.71
CA TYR A 94 12.08 -7.22 -0.49
C TYR A 94 11.83 -8.10 0.73
N GLN A 95 12.75 -8.05 1.70
CA GLN A 95 12.57 -8.71 2.98
C GLN A 95 11.85 -7.76 3.94
N TRP A 96 10.57 -8.01 4.14
CA TRP A 96 9.72 -7.15 4.97
C TRP A 96 9.99 -7.40 6.45
N SER A 97 9.89 -6.35 7.26
CA SER A 97 9.99 -6.47 8.71
C SER A 97 8.82 -7.28 9.27
N GLU A 98 8.94 -7.74 10.50
CA GLU A 98 7.91 -8.55 11.16
C GLU A 98 6.55 -7.86 11.21
N ASN A 99 6.54 -6.52 11.29
CA ASN A 99 5.31 -5.74 11.36
C ASN A 99 4.64 -5.57 9.99
N ILE A 100 5.42 -5.63 8.93
CA ILE A 100 4.94 -5.37 7.56
C ILE A 100 4.64 -6.68 6.82
N LEU A 101 5.38 -7.73 7.10
CA LEU A 101 5.25 -9.01 6.38
C LEU A 101 3.81 -9.55 6.36
N PRO A 102 3.06 -9.59 7.48
CA PRO A 102 1.68 -10.08 7.44
C PRO A 102 0.77 -9.26 6.52
N VAL A 103 0.98 -7.94 6.49
CA VAL A 103 0.21 -7.04 5.64
C VAL A 103 0.51 -7.32 4.17
N MET A 104 1.79 -7.50 3.83
CA MET A 104 2.19 -7.81 2.46
C MET A 104 1.70 -9.16 1.98
N GLU A 105 1.67 -10.16 2.87
CA GLU A 105 1.12 -11.47 2.55
C GLU A 105 -0.39 -11.41 2.29
N ALA A 106 -1.11 -10.64 3.11
CA ALA A 106 -2.54 -10.42 2.92
C ALA A 106 -2.80 -9.67 1.61
N LEU A 107 -2.00 -8.67 1.31
CA LEU A 107 -2.11 -7.89 0.08
C LEU A 107 -1.88 -8.76 -1.16
N ARG A 108 -0.89 -9.63 -1.10
CA ARG A 108 -0.60 -10.58 -2.17
C ARG A 108 -1.79 -11.52 -2.41
N GLY A 109 -2.40 -12.02 -1.34
CA GLY A 109 -3.56 -12.89 -1.44
C GLY A 109 -4.77 -12.20 -2.04
N ASN A 110 -5.04 -10.96 -1.63
CA ASN A 110 -6.16 -10.17 -2.14
C ASN A 110 -6.01 -9.88 -3.63
N ASN A 111 -4.83 -9.48 -4.07
CA ASN A 111 -4.57 -9.18 -5.47
C ASN A 111 -4.60 -10.42 -6.35
N LYS A 112 -4.22 -11.56 -5.82
CA LYS A 112 -4.33 -12.83 -6.54
C LYS A 112 -5.79 -13.16 -6.86
N ASN A 113 -6.70 -12.89 -5.91
CA ASN A 113 -8.13 -13.10 -6.13
C ASN A 113 -8.69 -12.12 -7.14
N GLN A 114 -8.28 -10.85 -7.09
CA GLN A 114 -8.69 -9.84 -8.06
C GLN A 114 -8.20 -10.16 -9.47
N ASP A 115 -6.98 -10.65 -9.60
CA ASP A 115 -6.41 -11.04 -10.89
C ASP A 115 -7.28 -12.08 -11.59
N LYS A 116 -7.86 -13.01 -10.83
CA LYS A 116 -8.74 -14.06 -11.38
C LYS A 116 -10.14 -13.57 -11.70
N SER A 117 -10.71 -12.69 -10.87
CA SER A 117 -12.11 -12.30 -10.98
C SER A 117 -12.34 -11.14 -11.95
N ASP A 118 -11.37 -10.25 -12.13
CA ASP A 118 -11.52 -9.01 -12.87
C ASP A 118 -10.85 -9.01 -14.23
N PHE A 119 -10.38 -10.17 -14.71
CA PHE A 119 -9.63 -10.24 -15.95
C PHE A 119 -10.41 -9.66 -17.15
N SER A 120 -11.70 -9.97 -17.24
CA SER A 120 -12.55 -9.45 -18.32
C SER A 120 -12.82 -7.95 -18.19
N HIS A 121 -12.93 -7.43 -16.97
CA HIS A 121 -13.08 -5.99 -16.73
C HIS A 121 -11.80 -5.22 -17.04
N LEU A 122 -10.65 -5.81 -16.81
CA LEU A 122 -9.35 -5.19 -17.10
C LEU A 122 -9.20 -4.86 -18.59
N ILE A 123 -9.67 -5.73 -19.47
CA ILE A 123 -9.59 -5.52 -20.91
C ILE A 123 -10.41 -4.30 -21.33
N VAL A 124 -11.62 -4.14 -20.77
CA VAL A 124 -12.52 -3.04 -21.11
C VAL A 124 -12.03 -1.70 -20.56
N LYS A 125 -11.49 -1.70 -19.35
CA LYS A 125 -11.06 -0.47 -18.67
C LYS A 125 -9.62 -0.05 -18.97
N THR A 126 -8.86 -0.88 -19.67
CA THR A 126 -7.43 -0.66 -19.86
C THR A 126 -7.11 0.67 -20.54
N GLN A 127 -7.91 1.07 -21.53
CA GLN A 127 -7.66 2.32 -22.28
C GLN A 127 -7.90 3.55 -21.42
N GLU A 128 -8.99 3.61 -20.67
CA GLU A 128 -9.26 4.71 -19.75
C GLU A 128 -8.22 4.76 -18.65
N PHE A 129 -7.79 3.62 -18.18
CA PHE A 129 -6.79 3.50 -17.14
C PHE A 129 -5.42 3.97 -17.57
N LEU A 130 -5.02 3.68 -18.80
CA LEU A 130 -3.74 4.12 -19.36
C LEU A 130 -3.65 5.65 -19.43
N ILE A 131 -4.73 6.31 -19.84
CA ILE A 131 -4.79 7.77 -19.88
C ILE A 131 -4.66 8.36 -18.48
N LEU A 132 -5.34 7.77 -17.49
CA LEU A 132 -5.26 8.18 -16.10
C LEU A 132 -3.85 7.97 -15.52
N ILE A 133 -3.21 6.85 -15.84
CA ILE A 133 -1.86 6.54 -15.37
C ILE A 133 -0.85 7.54 -15.94
N GLU A 134 -0.93 7.90 -17.21
CA GLU A 134 -0.07 8.91 -17.81
C GLU A 134 -0.23 10.25 -17.14
N TYR A 135 -1.48 10.67 -16.91
CA TYR A 135 -1.78 11.93 -16.25
C TYR A 135 -1.26 11.95 -14.81
N VAL A 136 -1.55 10.90 -14.05
CA VAL A 136 -1.14 10.80 -12.65
C VAL A 136 0.36 10.60 -12.53
N GLY A 137 0.99 9.89 -13.47
CA GLY A 137 2.43 9.69 -13.49
C GLY A 137 3.23 10.99 -13.55
N LYS A 138 2.66 12.04 -14.18
CA LYS A 138 3.29 13.36 -14.21
C LYS A 138 3.22 14.09 -12.86
N TYR A 139 2.17 13.87 -12.09
CA TYR A 139 1.88 14.66 -10.87
C TYR A 139 2.02 13.86 -9.58
N TRP A 140 2.16 12.55 -9.68
CA TRP A 140 2.27 11.67 -8.52
C TRP A 140 3.64 11.81 -7.83
N TYR A 141 4.67 12.02 -8.61
CA TYR A 141 6.04 12.19 -8.12
C TYR A 141 6.32 13.69 -7.89
#